data_2bcb787036c99b9adf6a7c9a15e6bf31
#
_entry.id   2bcb787036c99b9adf6a7c9a15e6bf31
#
_cell.length_a   1.000
_cell.length_b   1.000
_cell.length_c   1.000
_cell.angle_alpha   90.00
_cell.angle_beta   90.00
_cell.angle_gamma   90.00
#
_symmetry.space_group_name_H-M   'P 1'
#
loop_
_entity.id
_entity.type
_entity.pdbx_description
1 polymer ?
#
loop_
_entity_poly.entity_id
_entity_poly.type
_entity_poly.pdbx_seq_one_letter_code
_entity_poly.pdbx_strand_id
1 'polypeptide(L)'
;MRAGDPRLESEPSPAEIPRPSPTPEAIVVPAPDHARAESAAAHMVRRVPTAAGDTTVANAVARLPGHVYDAVDAVHVVSDAGRLEGVVPLGTLLGSPPDHTLRELMMHPPVSVLPECDQEQVALVAVRHGLTSVPVVDHDGRLLGVVPAPALLDILRREHVEDVHRLAGIQRETALARGALEMPPERRARDRLPWLVVGLAGSMVAALVVARFERVLSERIAVAFFVPAIVYLADAIGTQTEAIVVRGLSVSHQPLRRLLGSELRTGLIMGFVLATLSVPAVALGTGDLRLALAVALAIVVAGGFATTIGLLLPWLLSRHGRDPALGSGPLATIVQDILSLVVYFATVSLLFR
;
A
#
# COMPACT_ATOMS: atom_id res chain seq x y z
N MET A 1 -44.85 -45.48 -30.96
CA MET A 1 -43.49 -45.25 -31.51
C MET A 1 -42.78 -44.22 -30.63
N ARG A 2 -41.91 -44.70 -29.76
CA ARG A 2 -41.10 -43.90 -28.80
C ARG A 2 -39.78 -43.54 -29.45
N ALA A 3 -39.44 -42.26 -29.54
CA ALA A 3 -38.10 -41.81 -29.86
C ALA A 3 -37.42 -41.36 -28.54
N GLY A 4 -36.29 -41.98 -28.26
CA GLY A 4 -35.47 -41.74 -27.07
C GLY A 4 -34.66 -40.45 -27.19
N ASP A 5 -34.50 -39.82 -26.08
CA ASP A 5 -33.63 -38.70 -25.89
C ASP A 5 -32.18 -39.20 -25.53
N PRO A 6 -31.16 -38.79 -26.27
CA PRO A 6 -29.76 -39.07 -25.90
C PRO A 6 -29.03 -37.79 -25.59
N ARG A 7 -28.96 -37.35 -24.33
CA ARG A 7 -27.88 -36.49 -23.83
C ARG A 7 -27.78 -36.53 -22.29
N LEU A 8 -27.18 -37.58 -21.78
CA LEU A 8 -26.45 -37.50 -20.52
C LEU A 8 -25.02 -37.08 -20.88
N GLU A 9 -24.74 -35.78 -20.83
CA GLU A 9 -23.39 -35.25 -20.90
C GLU A 9 -22.66 -35.62 -19.60
N SER A 10 -21.52 -36.28 -19.77
CA SER A 10 -20.56 -36.68 -18.74
C SER A 10 -20.08 -35.49 -17.95
N GLU A 11 -20.19 -35.53 -16.62
CA GLU A 11 -19.55 -34.62 -15.70
C GLU A 11 -18.01 -34.59 -15.95
N PRO A 12 -17.38 -33.39 -15.98
CA PRO A 12 -15.95 -33.32 -16.08
C PRO A 12 -15.30 -33.85 -14.79
N SER A 13 -14.35 -34.74 -14.95
CA SER A 13 -13.46 -35.24 -13.91
C SER A 13 -12.86 -34.06 -13.09
N PRO A 14 -12.77 -34.17 -11.75
CA PRO A 14 -12.17 -33.12 -10.93
C PRO A 14 -10.73 -32.87 -11.39
N ALA A 15 -10.47 -31.62 -11.79
CA ALA A 15 -9.16 -31.17 -12.22
C ALA A 15 -8.13 -31.46 -11.12
N GLU A 16 -7.11 -32.19 -11.49
CA GLU A 16 -5.95 -32.53 -10.67
C GLU A 16 -5.27 -31.22 -10.22
N ILE A 17 -5.37 -30.89 -8.91
CA ILE A 17 -4.69 -29.76 -8.31
C ILE A 17 -3.18 -30.02 -8.44
N PRO A 18 -2.40 -29.17 -9.12
CA PRO A 18 -0.97 -29.38 -9.25
C PRO A 18 -0.31 -29.39 -7.87
N ARG A 19 0.42 -30.45 -7.58
CA ARG A 19 1.21 -30.56 -6.34
C ARG A 19 2.25 -29.43 -6.30
N PRO A 20 2.38 -28.71 -5.18
CA PRO A 20 3.40 -27.68 -5.06
C PRO A 20 4.80 -28.31 -5.17
N SER A 21 5.66 -27.64 -5.93
CA SER A 21 7.07 -27.97 -6.13
C SER A 21 7.86 -27.93 -4.79
N PRO A 22 9.05 -28.58 -4.71
CA PRO A 22 9.69 -28.90 -3.45
C PRO A 22 10.16 -27.67 -2.66
N THR A 23 9.84 -27.73 -1.39
CA THR A 23 10.36 -27.01 -0.19
C THR A 23 10.95 -25.61 -0.39
N PRO A 24 10.20 -24.54 -0.09
CA PRO A 24 10.83 -23.30 0.33
C PRO A 24 11.24 -23.44 1.81
N GLU A 25 12.48 -23.04 2.12
CA GLU A 25 12.94 -22.77 3.49
C GLU A 25 11.93 -21.85 4.21
N ALA A 26 11.76 -22.05 5.52
CA ALA A 26 10.89 -21.23 6.35
C ALA A 26 11.18 -19.74 6.07
N ILE A 27 10.18 -18.99 5.61
CA ILE A 27 10.34 -17.56 5.31
C ILE A 27 10.39 -16.84 6.65
N VAL A 28 11.60 -16.58 7.14
CA VAL A 28 11.87 -15.71 8.28
C VAL A 28 12.13 -14.32 7.72
N VAL A 29 11.24 -13.37 8.00
CA VAL A 29 11.42 -11.96 7.61
C VAL A 29 12.31 -11.28 8.64
N PRO A 30 13.51 -10.77 8.29
CA PRO A 30 14.37 -10.05 9.22
C PRO A 30 13.81 -8.65 9.53
N ALA A 31 14.00 -8.20 10.79
CA ALA A 31 13.54 -6.91 11.28
C ALA A 31 14.48 -5.76 10.91
N PRO A 32 13.96 -4.55 10.64
CA PRO A 32 14.69 -3.31 10.81
C PRO A 32 14.64 -2.82 12.27
N ASP A 33 15.66 -2.10 12.69
CA ASP A 33 16.03 -1.73 14.07
C ASP A 33 15.10 -0.72 14.80
N HIS A 34 13.81 -0.62 14.50
CA HIS A 34 12.91 0.39 15.08
C HIS A 34 11.77 -0.18 15.91
N ALA A 35 11.75 0.28 17.16
CA ALA A 35 10.68 0.36 18.14
C ALA A 35 9.96 -0.94 18.56
N ARG A 36 10.28 -1.39 19.76
CA ARG A 36 9.60 -2.50 20.49
C ARG A 36 8.08 -2.38 20.61
N ALA A 37 7.50 -1.21 20.36
CA ALA A 37 6.05 -0.96 20.49
C ALA A 37 5.25 -1.36 19.23
N GLU A 38 5.91 -1.39 18.06
CA GLU A 38 5.31 -1.69 16.74
C GLU A 38 5.79 -3.04 16.19
N SER A 39 6.16 -3.95 17.08
CA SER A 39 6.68 -5.26 16.72
C SER A 39 5.65 -6.38 16.92
N ALA A 40 5.86 -7.52 16.24
CA ALA A 40 5.07 -8.73 16.46
C ALA A 40 4.97 -9.11 17.95
N ALA A 41 6.04 -8.93 18.72
CA ALA A 41 6.09 -9.21 20.15
C ALA A 41 5.11 -8.38 20.98
N ALA A 42 4.81 -7.14 20.55
CA ALA A 42 3.86 -6.26 21.24
C ALA A 42 2.39 -6.71 21.09
N HIS A 43 2.10 -7.43 20.00
CA HIS A 43 0.76 -7.84 19.63
C HIS A 43 0.49 -9.34 19.80
N MET A 44 1.54 -10.13 20.08
CA MET A 44 1.38 -11.58 20.22
C MET A 44 0.73 -11.96 21.53
N VAL A 45 -0.04 -13.04 21.47
CA VAL A 45 -0.58 -13.76 22.61
C VAL A 45 0.12 -15.12 22.74
N ARG A 46 0.22 -15.64 23.98
CA ARG A 46 1.05 -16.83 24.25
C ARG A 46 0.24 -18.09 24.55
N ARG A 47 -0.98 -17.94 25.07
CA ARG A 47 -1.83 -19.08 25.41
C ARG A 47 -2.59 -19.54 24.18
N VAL A 48 -1.95 -20.40 23.39
CA VAL A 48 -2.49 -20.98 22.16
C VAL A 48 -2.42 -22.50 22.21
N PRO A 49 -3.32 -23.22 21.52
CA PRO A 49 -3.26 -24.67 21.45
C PRO A 49 -2.00 -25.16 20.75
N THR A 50 -1.27 -26.07 21.42
CA THR A 50 -0.10 -26.76 20.85
C THR A 50 -0.26 -28.25 21.00
N ALA A 51 0.27 -29.03 20.04
CA ALA A 51 0.31 -30.48 20.10
C ALA A 51 1.48 -31.04 19.29
N ALA A 52 1.88 -32.28 19.55
CA ALA A 52 2.86 -32.98 18.74
C ALA A 52 2.24 -33.47 17.44
N GLY A 53 3.05 -33.67 16.39
CA GLY A 53 2.57 -34.04 15.06
C GLY A 53 1.92 -35.43 14.97
N ASP A 54 2.27 -36.33 15.87
CA ASP A 54 1.70 -37.69 15.99
C ASP A 54 0.38 -37.74 16.78
N THR A 55 -0.05 -36.58 17.36
CA THR A 55 -1.34 -36.49 18.07
C THR A 55 -2.49 -36.68 17.07
N THR A 56 -3.46 -37.55 17.41
CA THR A 56 -4.66 -37.73 16.59
C THR A 56 -5.64 -36.57 16.73
N VAL A 57 -6.48 -36.37 15.72
CA VAL A 57 -7.56 -35.36 15.75
C VAL A 57 -8.43 -35.51 17.00
N ALA A 58 -8.87 -36.75 17.32
CA ALA A 58 -9.67 -37.03 18.51
C ALA A 58 -8.99 -36.52 19.80
N ASN A 59 -7.70 -36.82 19.94
CA ASN A 59 -6.94 -36.41 21.14
C ASN A 59 -6.68 -34.89 21.17
N ALA A 60 -6.43 -34.27 20.01
CA ALA A 60 -6.23 -32.83 19.92
C ALA A 60 -7.53 -32.09 20.33
N VAL A 61 -8.67 -32.50 19.77
CA VAL A 61 -9.98 -31.91 20.09
C VAL A 61 -10.35 -32.11 21.57
N ALA A 62 -10.11 -33.31 22.11
CA ALA A 62 -10.40 -33.62 23.52
C ALA A 62 -9.59 -32.76 24.52
N ARG A 63 -8.44 -32.23 24.11
CA ARG A 63 -7.59 -31.35 24.95
C ARG A 63 -7.98 -29.88 24.91
N LEU A 64 -8.82 -29.44 23.98
CA LEU A 64 -9.22 -28.01 23.88
C LEU A 64 -10.14 -27.58 25.04
N PRO A 65 -11.19 -28.35 25.43
CA PRO A 65 -12.07 -27.95 26.53
C PRO A 65 -11.35 -27.87 27.86
N GLY A 66 -11.79 -26.94 28.73
CA GLY A 66 -11.25 -26.77 30.07
C GLY A 66 -9.99 -25.92 30.17
N HIS A 67 -9.46 -25.43 29.05
CA HIS A 67 -8.32 -24.53 29.03
C HIS A 67 -8.74 -23.13 28.54
N VAL A 68 -8.10 -22.10 29.09
CA VAL A 68 -8.30 -20.71 28.64
C VAL A 68 -7.20 -20.36 27.64
N TYR A 69 -7.59 -20.18 26.40
CA TYR A 69 -6.71 -19.72 25.33
C TYR A 69 -6.97 -18.24 25.01
N ASP A 70 -5.92 -17.54 24.58
CA ASP A 70 -6.03 -16.17 24.09
C ASP A 70 -6.42 -16.16 22.58
N ALA A 71 -6.04 -17.23 21.86
CA ALA A 71 -6.46 -17.50 20.49
C ALA A 71 -6.58 -19.02 20.27
N VAL A 72 -7.62 -19.46 19.53
CA VAL A 72 -7.95 -20.88 19.33
C VAL A 72 -8.33 -21.20 17.88
N ASP A 73 -7.97 -20.31 16.95
CA ASP A 73 -8.27 -20.45 15.53
C ASP A 73 -7.50 -21.59 14.82
N ALA A 74 -6.42 -22.06 15.44
CA ALA A 74 -5.61 -23.17 14.95
C ALA A 74 -4.93 -23.93 16.08
N VAL A 75 -4.51 -25.18 15.81
CA VAL A 75 -3.57 -25.95 16.64
C VAL A 75 -2.19 -25.88 16.02
N HIS A 76 -1.21 -25.43 16.80
CA HIS A 76 0.17 -25.30 16.38
C HIS A 76 0.92 -26.61 16.66
N VAL A 77 1.41 -27.24 15.58
CA VAL A 77 2.16 -28.50 15.69
C VAL A 77 3.61 -28.15 16.03
N VAL A 78 4.06 -28.66 17.16
CA VAL A 78 5.42 -28.40 17.66
C VAL A 78 6.16 -29.70 17.93
N SER A 79 7.49 -29.69 17.69
CA SER A 79 8.37 -30.79 18.09
C SER A 79 8.59 -30.84 19.59
N ASP A 80 9.23 -31.89 20.11
CA ASP A 80 9.64 -32.00 21.53
C ASP A 80 10.57 -30.85 21.98
N ALA A 81 11.31 -30.25 21.04
CA ALA A 81 12.15 -29.08 21.31
C ALA A 81 11.36 -27.75 21.26
N GLY A 82 10.03 -27.78 21.07
CA GLY A 82 9.16 -26.60 20.95
C GLY A 82 9.22 -25.88 19.61
N ARG A 83 9.89 -26.47 18.60
CA ARG A 83 9.97 -25.88 17.25
C ARG A 83 8.64 -26.03 16.52
N LEU A 84 8.20 -24.98 15.84
CA LEU A 84 6.99 -25.00 15.04
C LEU A 84 7.22 -25.85 13.78
N GLU A 85 6.47 -26.96 13.64
CA GLU A 85 6.50 -27.87 12.49
C GLU A 85 5.38 -27.57 11.49
N GLY A 86 4.23 -27.10 11.97
CA GLY A 86 3.08 -26.82 11.13
C GLY A 86 1.93 -26.17 11.89
N VAL A 87 0.86 -25.87 11.16
CA VAL A 87 -0.36 -25.27 11.72
C VAL A 87 -1.56 -26.01 11.15
N VAL A 88 -2.47 -26.45 12.02
CA VAL A 88 -3.75 -27.05 11.64
C VAL A 88 -4.88 -26.09 11.99
N PRO A 89 -5.55 -25.45 11.02
CA PRO A 89 -6.71 -24.61 11.27
C PRO A 89 -7.81 -25.38 12.01
N LEU A 90 -8.50 -24.73 12.96
CA LEU A 90 -9.55 -25.37 13.75
C LEU A 90 -10.66 -25.98 12.87
N GLY A 91 -11.03 -25.29 11.77
CA GLY A 91 -12.00 -25.79 10.81
C GLY A 91 -11.57 -27.09 10.15
N THR A 92 -10.30 -27.21 9.77
CA THR A 92 -9.71 -28.44 9.22
C THR A 92 -9.68 -29.54 10.30
N LEU A 93 -9.27 -29.21 11.52
CA LEU A 93 -9.24 -30.15 12.63
C LEU A 93 -10.62 -30.77 12.89
N LEU A 94 -11.65 -29.94 13.00
CA LEU A 94 -13.01 -30.37 13.31
C LEU A 94 -13.70 -31.10 12.16
N GLY A 95 -13.28 -30.86 10.90
CA GLY A 95 -13.80 -31.50 9.71
C GLY A 95 -13.09 -32.80 9.33
N SER A 96 -12.00 -33.17 10.02
CA SER A 96 -11.18 -34.34 9.68
C SER A 96 -11.56 -35.57 10.49
N PRO A 97 -11.30 -36.80 9.95
CA PRO A 97 -11.53 -38.03 10.67
C PRO A 97 -10.74 -38.12 11.98
N PRO A 98 -11.30 -38.70 13.05
CA PRO A 98 -10.75 -38.69 14.40
C PRO A 98 -9.40 -39.42 14.56
N ASP A 99 -9.11 -40.36 13.70
CA ASP A 99 -7.91 -41.20 13.68
C ASP A 99 -6.74 -40.61 12.89
N HIS A 100 -6.97 -39.58 12.08
CA HIS A 100 -5.88 -38.86 11.39
C HIS A 100 -4.96 -38.18 12.36
N THR A 101 -3.66 -38.09 12.02
CA THR A 101 -2.66 -37.37 12.80
C THR A 101 -2.59 -35.89 12.38
N LEU A 102 -2.17 -35.03 13.30
CA LEU A 102 -1.97 -33.60 12.97
C LEU A 102 -0.89 -33.39 11.90
N ARG A 103 0.10 -34.29 11.82
CA ARG A 103 1.16 -34.27 10.79
C ARG A 103 0.60 -34.43 9.40
N GLU A 104 -0.47 -35.21 9.22
CA GLU A 104 -1.13 -35.41 7.92
C GLU A 104 -1.97 -34.22 7.49
N LEU A 105 -2.43 -33.42 8.45
CA LEU A 105 -3.37 -32.30 8.24
C LEU A 105 -2.70 -30.92 8.26
N MET A 106 -1.50 -30.81 8.85
CA MET A 106 -0.84 -29.53 9.05
C MET A 106 -0.41 -28.88 7.74
N MET A 107 -0.54 -27.58 7.69
CA MET A 107 0.08 -26.77 6.64
C MET A 107 1.59 -26.71 6.92
N HIS A 108 2.39 -27.15 5.96
CA HIS A 108 3.85 -27.20 6.04
C HIS A 108 4.48 -26.77 4.69
N PRO A 109 5.56 -25.95 4.69
CA PRO A 109 6.18 -25.30 5.84
C PRO A 109 5.29 -24.23 6.49
N PRO A 110 5.37 -24.04 7.81
CA PRO A 110 4.61 -23.00 8.48
C PRO A 110 5.16 -21.61 8.12
N VAL A 111 4.25 -20.68 7.84
CA VAL A 111 4.60 -19.27 7.73
C VAL A 111 4.66 -18.68 9.13
N SER A 112 5.77 -18.05 9.48
CA SER A 112 5.99 -17.46 10.80
C SER A 112 6.82 -16.19 10.70
N VAL A 113 6.83 -15.39 11.76
CA VAL A 113 7.61 -14.16 11.87
C VAL A 113 8.47 -14.16 13.13
N LEU A 114 9.50 -13.33 13.16
CA LEU A 114 10.30 -13.09 14.36
C LEU A 114 9.60 -12.09 15.29
N PRO A 115 9.91 -12.07 16.60
CA PRO A 115 9.33 -11.14 17.56
C PRO A 115 9.57 -9.67 17.22
N GLU A 116 10.70 -9.37 16.57
CA GLU A 116 11.12 -8.03 16.16
C GLU A 116 10.49 -7.58 14.83
N CYS A 117 9.77 -8.48 14.15
CA CYS A 117 9.12 -8.16 12.88
C CYS A 117 8.14 -7.00 13.08
N ASP A 118 8.21 -6.04 12.17
CA ASP A 118 7.32 -4.88 12.16
C ASP A 118 5.85 -5.29 12.02
N GLN A 119 4.95 -4.59 12.73
CA GLN A 119 3.52 -4.93 12.78
C GLN A 119 2.86 -4.88 11.40
N GLU A 120 3.23 -3.93 10.53
CA GLU A 120 2.70 -3.85 9.16
C GLU A 120 3.09 -5.10 8.38
N GLN A 121 4.35 -5.55 8.48
CA GLN A 121 4.83 -6.75 7.83
C GLN A 121 4.10 -8.01 8.34
N VAL A 122 3.81 -8.09 9.64
CA VAL A 122 3.00 -9.19 10.19
C VAL A 122 1.61 -9.23 9.56
N ALA A 123 0.94 -8.08 9.47
CA ALA A 123 -0.37 -7.98 8.86
C ALA A 123 -0.35 -8.32 7.35
N LEU A 124 0.69 -7.88 6.63
CA LEU A 124 0.90 -8.23 5.22
C LEU A 124 1.14 -9.72 5.01
N VAL A 125 1.91 -10.37 5.90
CA VAL A 125 2.11 -11.83 5.89
C VAL A 125 0.78 -12.54 6.06
N ALA A 126 -0.05 -12.12 7.02
CA ALA A 126 -1.39 -12.67 7.22
C ALA A 126 -2.26 -12.58 5.97
N VAL A 127 -2.35 -11.39 5.37
CA VAL A 127 -3.15 -11.15 4.15
C VAL A 127 -2.62 -11.97 2.96
N ARG A 128 -1.30 -11.99 2.75
CA ARG A 128 -0.67 -12.68 1.60
C ARG A 128 -0.87 -14.19 1.65
N HIS A 129 -0.83 -14.77 2.85
CA HIS A 129 -0.94 -16.21 3.04
C HIS A 129 -2.31 -16.68 3.51
N GLY A 130 -3.30 -15.76 3.63
CA GLY A 130 -4.66 -16.08 4.06
C GLY A 130 -4.74 -16.62 5.50
N LEU A 131 -3.87 -16.12 6.40
CA LEU A 131 -3.79 -16.59 7.78
C LEU A 131 -4.74 -15.81 8.69
N THR A 132 -5.43 -16.53 9.57
CA THR A 132 -6.26 -15.93 10.63
C THR A 132 -5.43 -15.50 11.84
N SER A 133 -4.29 -16.14 12.07
CA SER A 133 -3.28 -15.72 13.04
C SER A 133 -1.89 -16.00 12.50
N VAL A 134 -0.89 -15.22 12.92
CA VAL A 134 0.49 -15.33 12.45
C VAL A 134 1.35 -15.87 13.60
N PRO A 135 1.94 -17.08 13.45
CA PRO A 135 2.87 -17.61 14.42
C PRO A 135 4.11 -16.73 14.58
N VAL A 136 4.52 -16.52 15.82
CA VAL A 136 5.77 -15.83 16.17
C VAL A 136 6.74 -16.86 16.74
N VAL A 137 7.92 -16.95 16.15
CA VAL A 137 8.96 -17.91 16.53
C VAL A 137 10.26 -17.18 16.87
N ASP A 138 11.07 -17.78 17.75
CA ASP A 138 12.42 -17.30 18.00
C ASP A 138 13.38 -17.66 16.83
N HIS A 139 14.65 -17.23 16.94
CA HIS A 139 15.69 -17.53 15.94
C HIS A 139 16.01 -19.03 15.80
N ASP A 140 15.63 -19.85 16.79
CA ASP A 140 15.75 -21.31 16.75
C ASP A 140 14.50 -21.97 16.15
N GLY A 141 13.47 -21.20 15.78
CA GLY A 141 12.20 -21.67 15.24
C GLY A 141 11.23 -22.18 16.29
N ARG A 142 11.44 -21.89 17.59
CA ARG A 142 10.53 -22.28 18.66
C ARG A 142 9.35 -21.33 18.70
N LEU A 143 8.15 -21.87 18.90
CA LEU A 143 6.92 -21.08 18.99
C LEU A 143 6.92 -20.24 20.29
N LEU A 144 6.81 -18.92 20.16
CA LEU A 144 6.67 -17.98 21.26
C LEU A 144 5.22 -17.57 21.51
N GLY A 145 4.40 -17.58 20.49
CA GLY A 145 3.00 -17.19 20.52
C GLY A 145 2.46 -16.95 19.13
N VAL A 146 1.32 -16.26 19.02
CA VAL A 146 0.73 -15.86 17.75
C VAL A 146 0.22 -14.42 17.81
N VAL A 147 0.23 -13.73 16.69
CA VAL A 147 -0.52 -12.48 16.52
C VAL A 147 -1.92 -12.84 16.05
N PRO A 148 -2.97 -12.68 16.86
CA PRO A 148 -4.31 -13.16 16.55
C PRO A 148 -5.07 -12.19 15.63
N ALA A 149 -6.14 -12.67 14.99
CA ALA A 149 -6.96 -11.90 14.06
C ALA A 149 -7.42 -10.52 14.58
N PRO A 150 -7.89 -10.36 15.84
CA PRO A 150 -8.26 -9.03 16.35
C PRO A 150 -7.08 -8.06 16.37
N ALA A 151 -5.87 -8.51 16.69
CA ALA A 151 -4.67 -7.69 16.66
C ALA A 151 -4.29 -7.33 15.23
N LEU A 152 -4.34 -8.28 14.29
CA LEU A 152 -4.08 -8.03 12.86
C LEU A 152 -5.03 -6.98 12.27
N LEU A 153 -6.32 -7.05 12.63
CA LEU A 153 -7.31 -6.06 12.19
C LEU A 153 -7.04 -4.67 12.79
N ASP A 154 -6.64 -4.60 14.06
CA ASP A 154 -6.31 -3.31 14.69
C ASP A 154 -5.04 -2.71 14.08
N ILE A 155 -4.01 -3.53 13.80
CA ILE A 155 -2.80 -3.12 13.08
C ILE A 155 -3.18 -2.54 11.72
N LEU A 156 -3.90 -3.29 10.88
CA LEU A 156 -4.29 -2.83 9.54
C LEU A 156 -5.07 -1.51 9.58
N ARG A 157 -5.93 -1.32 10.57
CA ARG A 157 -6.68 -0.09 10.77
C ARG A 157 -5.77 1.07 11.16
N ARG A 158 -4.81 0.83 12.07
CA ARG A 158 -3.86 1.87 12.51
C ARG A 158 -2.94 2.30 11.38
N GLU A 159 -2.33 1.34 10.69
CA GLU A 159 -1.47 1.60 9.53
C GLU A 159 -2.19 2.40 8.45
N HIS A 160 -3.44 2.04 8.13
CA HIS A 160 -4.21 2.80 7.15
C HIS A 160 -4.44 4.27 7.56
N VAL A 161 -4.75 4.53 8.84
CA VAL A 161 -4.93 5.91 9.34
C VAL A 161 -3.60 6.65 9.34
N GLU A 162 -2.51 5.99 9.67
CA GLU A 162 -1.17 6.54 9.67
C GLU A 162 -0.72 6.92 8.25
N ASP A 163 -0.90 6.04 7.28
CA ASP A 163 -0.63 6.31 5.87
C ASP A 163 -1.34 7.58 5.39
N VAL A 164 -2.64 7.73 5.71
CA VAL A 164 -3.42 8.92 5.35
C VAL A 164 -2.85 10.19 5.99
N HIS A 165 -2.45 10.13 7.26
CA HIS A 165 -1.84 11.27 7.94
C HIS A 165 -0.48 11.64 7.35
N ARG A 166 0.37 10.65 7.08
CA ARG A 166 1.72 10.82 6.51
C ARG A 166 1.66 11.39 5.09
N LEU A 167 0.74 10.89 4.26
CA LEU A 167 0.48 11.45 2.92
C LEU A 167 0.05 12.92 2.99
N ALA A 168 -0.74 13.29 4.00
CA ALA A 168 -1.14 14.67 4.23
C ALA A 168 -0.06 15.54 4.91
N GLY A 169 1.14 15.00 5.16
CA GLY A 169 2.23 15.71 5.83
C GLY A 169 2.02 15.95 7.33
N ILE A 170 1.20 15.13 7.99
CA ILE A 170 0.95 15.21 9.43
C ILE A 170 1.92 14.28 10.13
N GLN A 171 2.85 14.82 10.94
CA GLN A 171 3.99 14.09 11.49
C GLN A 171 3.69 13.18 12.68
N ARG A 172 2.49 13.15 13.23
CA ARG A 172 2.24 12.44 14.48
C ARG A 172 1.40 11.18 14.30
N GLU A 173 1.89 10.09 14.89
CA GLU A 173 1.17 8.88 15.23
C GLU A 173 0.02 9.19 16.20
N THR A 174 -1.13 9.56 15.69
CA THR A 174 -2.33 9.60 16.51
C THR A 174 -3.03 8.26 16.34
N ALA A 175 -2.73 7.35 17.25
CA ALA A 175 -3.28 5.99 17.30
C ALA A 175 -4.83 5.90 17.25
N LEU A 176 -5.53 7.03 17.30
CA LEU A 176 -6.99 7.11 17.17
C LEU A 176 -7.35 8.40 16.42
N ALA A 177 -8.02 8.26 15.28
CA ALA A 177 -8.58 9.40 14.52
C ALA A 177 -9.48 10.32 15.39
N ARG A 178 -10.13 9.78 16.43
CA ARG A 178 -10.85 10.58 17.44
C ARG A 178 -9.93 11.53 18.21
N GLY A 179 -8.78 11.04 18.70
CA GLY A 179 -7.83 11.86 19.44
C GLY A 179 -7.26 13.00 18.62
N ALA A 180 -7.14 12.87 17.29
CA ALA A 180 -6.66 13.94 16.41
C ALA A 180 -7.62 15.13 16.34
N LEU A 181 -8.93 14.90 16.42
CA LEU A 181 -9.94 15.98 16.45
C LEU A 181 -10.12 16.61 17.84
N GLU A 182 -9.87 15.83 18.89
CA GLU A 182 -10.04 16.28 20.28
C GLU A 182 -8.80 16.98 20.85
N MET A 183 -7.65 16.91 20.15
CA MET A 183 -6.43 17.62 20.55
C MET A 183 -6.59 19.14 20.52
N PRO A 184 -5.93 19.88 21.46
CA PRO A 184 -5.88 21.33 21.42
C PRO A 184 -5.37 21.88 20.09
N PRO A 185 -5.93 23.01 19.59
CA PRO A 185 -5.56 23.59 18.28
C PRO A 185 -4.06 23.83 18.10
N GLU A 186 -3.37 24.22 19.18
CA GLU A 186 -1.92 24.53 19.16
C GLU A 186 -1.09 23.29 18.85
N ARG A 187 -1.48 22.13 19.40
CA ARG A 187 -0.82 20.86 19.10
C ARG A 187 -1.07 20.44 17.65
N ARG A 188 -2.32 20.54 17.19
CA ARG A 188 -2.67 20.24 15.79
C ARG A 188 -1.92 21.13 14.79
N ALA A 189 -1.75 22.40 15.12
CA ALA A 189 -0.95 23.32 14.30
C ALA A 189 0.52 22.91 14.28
N ARG A 190 1.10 22.60 15.45
CA ARG A 190 2.51 22.19 15.56
C ARG A 190 2.83 20.94 14.75
N ASP A 191 1.94 19.96 14.70
CA ASP A 191 2.15 18.70 13.99
C ASP A 191 2.07 18.88 12.46
N ARG A 192 1.41 19.92 11.96
CA ARG A 192 1.25 20.24 10.52
C ARG A 192 2.27 21.27 9.99
N LEU A 193 2.74 22.16 10.85
CA LEU A 193 3.61 23.29 10.46
C LEU A 193 4.90 22.87 9.75
N PRO A 194 5.63 21.81 10.15
CA PRO A 194 6.91 21.49 9.53
C PRO A 194 6.82 21.33 8.01
N TRP A 195 5.86 20.55 7.52
CA TRP A 195 5.66 20.35 6.08
C TRP A 195 5.10 21.60 5.38
N LEU A 196 4.28 22.39 6.06
CA LEU A 196 3.78 23.65 5.52
C LEU A 196 4.90 24.70 5.36
N VAL A 197 5.89 24.70 6.25
CA VAL A 197 7.09 25.55 6.12
C VAL A 197 7.94 25.12 4.91
N VAL A 198 8.11 23.80 4.71
CA VAL A 198 8.77 23.26 3.50
C VAL A 198 7.98 23.66 2.26
N GLY A 199 6.65 23.54 2.29
CA GLY A 199 5.75 23.99 1.23
C GLY A 199 5.86 25.47 0.91
N LEU A 200 5.96 26.32 1.96
CA LEU A 200 6.18 27.75 1.80
C LEU A 200 7.51 28.02 1.07
N ALA A 201 8.59 27.35 1.45
CA ALA A 201 9.87 27.48 0.74
C ALA A 201 9.75 27.06 -0.74
N GLY A 202 9.05 25.95 -1.02
CA GLY A 202 8.76 25.49 -2.39
C GLY A 202 7.94 26.51 -3.18
N SER A 203 6.92 27.12 -2.58
CA SER A 203 6.10 28.15 -3.23
C SER A 203 6.90 29.41 -3.55
N MET A 204 7.90 29.77 -2.74
CA MET A 204 8.81 30.86 -3.08
C MET A 204 9.67 30.54 -4.31
N VAL A 205 10.14 29.29 -4.43
CA VAL A 205 10.84 28.84 -5.65
C VAL A 205 9.92 28.89 -6.87
N ALA A 206 8.67 28.43 -6.72
CA ALA A 206 7.66 28.52 -7.78
C ALA A 206 7.41 29.98 -8.23
N ALA A 207 7.32 30.89 -7.27
CA ALA A 207 7.19 32.34 -7.56
C ALA A 207 8.40 32.90 -8.34
N LEU A 208 9.63 32.46 -8.00
CA LEU A 208 10.82 32.84 -8.73
C LEU A 208 10.81 32.30 -10.17
N VAL A 209 10.29 31.08 -10.39
CA VAL A 209 10.08 30.52 -11.74
C VAL A 209 9.13 31.42 -12.53
N VAL A 210 7.98 31.80 -11.96
CA VAL A 210 7.01 32.69 -12.61
C VAL A 210 7.65 34.04 -12.95
N ALA A 211 8.44 34.59 -12.04
CA ALA A 211 9.13 35.87 -12.25
C ALA A 211 10.13 35.82 -13.44
N ARG A 212 10.74 34.67 -13.73
CA ARG A 212 11.61 34.51 -14.93
C ARG A 212 10.85 34.65 -16.25
N PHE A 213 9.54 34.51 -16.21
CA PHE A 213 8.67 34.64 -17.40
C PHE A 213 7.83 35.94 -17.40
N GLU A 214 8.22 36.93 -16.59
CA GLU A 214 7.55 38.24 -16.49
C GLU A 214 7.31 38.87 -17.86
N ARG A 215 8.27 38.78 -18.79
CA ARG A 215 8.12 39.31 -20.14
C ARG A 215 6.97 38.65 -20.89
N VAL A 216 6.84 37.33 -20.80
CA VAL A 216 5.74 36.59 -21.46
C VAL A 216 4.40 37.01 -20.88
N LEU A 217 4.35 37.19 -19.55
CA LEU A 217 3.15 37.61 -18.84
C LEU A 217 2.76 39.06 -19.14
N SER A 218 3.73 39.97 -19.25
CA SER A 218 3.46 41.38 -19.60
C SER A 218 3.01 41.59 -21.04
N GLU A 219 3.53 40.76 -21.97
CA GLU A 219 3.10 40.78 -23.35
C GLU A 219 1.72 40.11 -23.56
N ARG A 220 1.37 39.13 -22.72
CA ARG A 220 0.13 38.34 -22.83
C ARG A 220 -0.44 37.95 -21.48
N ILE A 221 -1.18 38.87 -20.87
CA ILE A 221 -1.75 38.66 -19.55
C ILE A 221 -2.70 37.45 -19.47
N ALA A 222 -3.33 37.06 -20.59
CA ALA A 222 -4.19 35.88 -20.68
C ALA A 222 -3.47 34.56 -20.31
N VAL A 223 -2.13 34.50 -20.45
CA VAL A 223 -1.33 33.35 -20.01
C VAL A 223 -1.45 33.16 -18.50
N ALA A 224 -1.51 34.22 -17.71
CA ALA A 224 -1.63 34.13 -16.26
C ALA A 224 -2.94 33.46 -15.80
N PHE A 225 -4.02 33.57 -16.59
CA PHE A 225 -5.32 33.01 -16.22
C PHE A 225 -5.34 31.50 -16.13
N PHE A 226 -4.44 30.82 -16.84
CA PHE A 226 -4.40 29.35 -16.89
C PHE A 226 -3.36 28.73 -15.95
N VAL A 227 -2.51 29.54 -15.30
CA VAL A 227 -1.55 29.06 -14.29
C VAL A 227 -2.23 28.24 -13.22
N PRO A 228 -3.31 28.71 -12.55
CA PRO A 228 -3.96 27.91 -11.52
C PRO A 228 -4.53 26.59 -12.04
N ALA A 229 -5.06 26.58 -13.27
CA ALA A 229 -5.62 25.36 -13.86
C ALA A 229 -4.55 24.30 -14.15
N ILE A 230 -3.40 24.72 -14.69
CA ILE A 230 -2.28 23.80 -15.00
C ILE A 230 -1.72 23.19 -13.71
N VAL A 231 -1.44 24.03 -12.70
CA VAL A 231 -0.92 23.59 -11.41
C VAL A 231 -1.90 22.63 -10.73
N TYR A 232 -3.18 23.01 -10.66
CA TYR A 232 -4.22 22.16 -10.07
C TYR A 232 -4.34 20.79 -10.74
N LEU A 233 -4.36 20.76 -12.08
CA LEU A 233 -4.50 19.49 -12.82
C LEU A 233 -3.28 18.59 -12.63
N ALA A 234 -2.06 19.16 -12.65
CA ALA A 234 -0.85 18.41 -12.40
C ALA A 234 -0.84 17.81 -10.97
N ASP A 235 -1.13 18.63 -9.98
CA ASP A 235 -1.22 18.19 -8.58
C ASP A 235 -2.30 17.12 -8.37
N ALA A 236 -3.49 17.30 -8.95
CA ALA A 236 -4.59 16.33 -8.84
C ALA A 236 -4.22 14.97 -9.46
N ILE A 237 -3.60 14.95 -10.64
CA ILE A 237 -3.13 13.73 -11.31
C ILE A 237 -2.04 13.05 -10.49
N GLY A 238 -1.09 13.83 -9.97
CA GLY A 238 0.02 13.33 -9.18
C GLY A 238 -0.42 12.73 -7.85
N THR A 239 -1.30 13.42 -7.13
CA THR A 239 -1.86 12.96 -5.86
C THR A 239 -2.66 11.65 -6.01
N GLN A 240 -3.42 11.50 -7.10
CA GLN A 240 -4.12 10.24 -7.40
C GLN A 240 -3.12 9.10 -7.62
N THR A 241 -2.05 9.34 -8.38
CA THR A 241 -1.01 8.35 -8.61
C THR A 241 -0.30 7.98 -7.31
N GLU A 242 0.07 8.97 -6.51
CA GLU A 242 0.75 8.76 -5.24
C GLU A 242 -0.07 7.91 -4.27
N ALA A 243 -1.36 8.19 -4.11
CA ALA A 243 -2.26 7.43 -3.26
C ALA A 243 -2.33 5.94 -3.66
N ILE A 244 -2.33 5.65 -4.98
CA ILE A 244 -2.30 4.28 -5.51
C ILE A 244 -0.93 3.64 -5.27
N VAL A 245 0.16 4.37 -5.51
CA VAL A 245 1.53 3.85 -5.46
C VAL A 245 1.96 3.55 -4.03
N VAL A 246 1.69 4.43 -3.07
CA VAL A 246 2.00 4.20 -1.65
C VAL A 246 1.40 2.88 -1.21
N ARG A 247 0.12 2.65 -1.50
CA ARG A 247 -0.55 1.39 -1.16
C ARG A 247 -0.08 0.21 -2.01
N GLY A 248 0.22 0.44 -3.29
CA GLY A 248 0.69 -0.59 -4.22
C GLY A 248 2.10 -1.11 -3.90
N LEU A 249 2.99 -0.26 -3.40
CA LEU A 249 4.37 -0.65 -3.04
C LEU A 249 4.41 -1.58 -1.82
N SER A 250 3.49 -1.44 -0.88
CA SER A 250 3.39 -2.34 0.27
C SER A 250 2.98 -3.77 -0.13
N VAL A 251 2.22 -3.92 -1.22
CA VAL A 251 1.63 -5.23 -1.61
C VAL A 251 2.32 -5.86 -2.83
N SER A 252 2.95 -5.06 -3.70
CA SER A 252 3.46 -5.51 -5.00
C SER A 252 4.97 -5.34 -5.15
N HIS A 253 5.65 -6.39 -5.63
CA HIS A 253 7.09 -6.39 -5.94
C HIS A 253 7.36 -6.23 -7.44
N GLN A 254 6.57 -5.45 -8.16
CA GLN A 254 6.77 -5.26 -9.60
C GLN A 254 8.03 -4.43 -9.88
N PRO A 255 8.76 -4.72 -10.99
CA PRO A 255 9.94 -3.95 -11.35
C PRO A 255 9.58 -2.51 -11.71
N LEU A 256 10.33 -1.55 -11.18
CA LEU A 256 10.12 -0.11 -11.37
C LEU A 256 9.90 0.30 -12.82
N ARG A 257 10.66 -0.29 -13.76
CA ARG A 257 10.54 0.04 -15.20
C ARG A 257 9.14 -0.22 -15.77
N ARG A 258 8.46 -1.29 -15.29
CA ARG A 258 7.10 -1.62 -15.72
C ARG A 258 6.10 -0.64 -15.12
N LEU A 259 6.24 -0.32 -13.84
CA LEU A 259 5.41 0.67 -13.15
C LEU A 259 5.55 2.06 -13.78
N LEU A 260 6.78 2.54 -14.00
CA LEU A 260 7.03 3.82 -14.67
C LEU A 260 6.39 3.89 -16.07
N GLY A 261 6.55 2.83 -16.88
CA GLY A 261 5.96 2.80 -18.21
C GLY A 261 4.42 2.80 -18.20
N SER A 262 3.83 2.14 -17.20
CA SER A 262 2.37 2.13 -16.98
C SER A 262 1.87 3.50 -16.55
N GLU A 263 2.46 4.07 -15.48
CA GLU A 263 2.04 5.35 -14.93
C GLU A 263 2.25 6.51 -15.91
N LEU A 264 3.36 6.54 -16.63
CA LEU A 264 3.58 7.55 -17.68
C LEU A 264 2.49 7.49 -18.75
N ARG A 265 2.11 6.28 -19.21
CA ARG A 265 1.02 6.12 -20.18
C ARG A 265 -0.31 6.59 -19.60
N THR A 266 -0.59 6.26 -18.34
CA THR A 266 -1.80 6.70 -17.64
C THR A 266 -1.85 8.23 -17.58
N GLY A 267 -0.75 8.88 -17.18
CA GLY A 267 -0.65 10.34 -17.13
C GLY A 267 -0.82 11.01 -18.49
N LEU A 268 -0.22 10.44 -19.54
CA LEU A 268 -0.38 10.94 -20.91
C LEU A 268 -1.82 10.78 -21.43
N ILE A 269 -2.50 9.67 -21.12
CA ILE A 269 -3.90 9.46 -21.51
C ILE A 269 -4.80 10.46 -20.78
N MET A 270 -4.66 10.61 -19.45
CA MET A 270 -5.43 11.59 -18.69
C MET A 270 -5.16 13.01 -19.19
N GLY A 271 -3.88 13.35 -19.35
CA GLY A 271 -3.47 14.65 -19.89
C GLY A 271 -4.06 14.92 -21.28
N PHE A 272 -4.06 13.95 -22.19
CA PHE A 272 -4.64 14.08 -23.52
C PHE A 272 -6.16 14.31 -23.49
N VAL A 273 -6.88 13.57 -22.67
CA VAL A 273 -8.33 13.75 -22.50
C VAL A 273 -8.64 15.15 -21.97
N LEU A 274 -7.96 15.57 -20.89
CA LEU A 274 -8.15 16.88 -20.29
C LEU A 274 -7.75 18.02 -21.24
N ALA A 275 -6.65 17.85 -21.98
CA ALA A 275 -6.21 18.78 -23.02
C ALA A 275 -7.27 18.95 -24.10
N THR A 276 -7.83 17.85 -24.61
CA THR A 276 -8.88 17.88 -25.63
C THR A 276 -10.12 18.64 -25.15
N LEU A 277 -10.52 18.43 -23.89
CA LEU A 277 -11.65 19.14 -23.27
C LEU A 277 -11.33 20.62 -23.03
N SER A 278 -10.07 20.98 -22.75
CA SER A 278 -9.66 22.35 -22.46
C SER A 278 -9.59 23.24 -23.71
N VAL A 279 -9.25 22.68 -24.89
CA VAL A 279 -9.07 23.47 -26.12
C VAL A 279 -10.29 24.32 -26.45
N PRO A 280 -11.52 23.80 -26.58
CA PRO A 280 -12.67 24.63 -26.91
C PRO A 280 -12.96 25.68 -25.82
N ALA A 281 -12.80 25.33 -24.56
CA ALA A 281 -13.04 26.26 -23.44
C ALA A 281 -12.07 27.44 -23.48
N VAL A 282 -10.77 27.19 -23.69
CA VAL A 282 -9.73 28.22 -23.78
C VAL A 282 -9.90 29.05 -25.04
N ALA A 283 -10.11 28.42 -26.22
CA ALA A 283 -10.26 29.09 -27.48
C ALA A 283 -11.49 30.03 -27.52
N LEU A 284 -12.63 29.58 -26.98
CA LEU A 284 -13.85 30.37 -26.88
C LEU A 284 -13.70 31.52 -25.86
N GLY A 285 -13.02 31.26 -24.75
CA GLY A 285 -12.85 32.25 -23.68
C GLY A 285 -11.85 33.36 -24.01
N THR A 286 -10.81 33.04 -24.81
CA THR A 286 -9.72 33.99 -25.11
C THR A 286 -9.70 34.47 -26.57
N GLY A 287 -10.38 33.77 -27.47
CA GLY A 287 -10.28 34.01 -28.90
C GLY A 287 -8.94 33.64 -29.53
N ASP A 288 -8.03 33.01 -28.76
CA ASP A 288 -6.67 32.66 -29.17
C ASP A 288 -6.45 31.14 -29.20
N LEU A 289 -6.49 30.55 -30.42
CA LEU A 289 -6.26 29.12 -30.61
C LEU A 289 -4.83 28.70 -30.29
N ARG A 290 -3.84 29.60 -30.46
CA ARG A 290 -2.44 29.28 -30.14
C ARG A 290 -2.29 29.12 -28.60
N LEU A 291 -2.93 30.00 -27.83
CA LEU A 291 -2.95 29.88 -26.38
C LEU A 291 -3.68 28.58 -25.93
N ALA A 292 -4.80 28.26 -26.57
CA ALA A 292 -5.51 27.02 -26.30
C ALA A 292 -4.64 25.77 -26.53
N LEU A 293 -3.89 25.74 -27.64
CA LEU A 293 -2.96 24.67 -27.96
C LEU A 293 -1.76 24.63 -26.98
N ALA A 294 -1.25 25.81 -26.56
CA ALA A 294 -0.19 25.89 -25.53
C ALA A 294 -0.63 25.31 -24.20
N VAL A 295 -1.83 25.67 -23.75
CA VAL A 295 -2.44 25.13 -22.52
C VAL A 295 -2.66 23.62 -22.65
N ALA A 296 -3.22 23.17 -23.78
CA ALA A 296 -3.45 21.76 -24.03
C ALA A 296 -2.15 20.93 -23.98
N LEU A 297 -1.10 21.39 -24.69
CA LEU A 297 0.19 20.72 -24.69
C LEU A 297 0.81 20.69 -23.29
N ALA A 298 0.71 21.80 -22.56
CA ALA A 298 1.18 21.87 -21.16
C ALA A 298 0.46 20.86 -20.26
N ILE A 299 -0.86 20.70 -20.39
CA ILE A 299 -1.64 19.71 -19.62
C ILE A 299 -1.16 18.29 -19.91
N VAL A 300 -0.93 17.91 -21.17
CA VAL A 300 -0.45 16.57 -21.55
C VAL A 300 0.92 16.29 -20.93
N VAL A 301 1.86 17.22 -21.09
CA VAL A 301 3.23 17.06 -20.61
C VAL A 301 3.27 17.07 -19.06
N ALA A 302 2.56 17.99 -18.42
CA ALA A 302 2.46 18.07 -16.97
C ALA A 302 1.82 16.82 -16.37
N GLY A 303 0.78 16.25 -17.00
CA GLY A 303 0.15 15.00 -16.57
C GLY A 303 1.12 13.82 -16.60
N GLY A 304 1.96 13.70 -17.64
CA GLY A 304 2.99 12.66 -17.69
C GLY A 304 4.07 12.81 -16.62
N PHE A 305 4.50 14.05 -16.33
CA PHE A 305 5.44 14.29 -15.23
C PHE A 305 4.81 14.06 -13.87
N ALA A 306 3.56 14.46 -13.68
CA ALA A 306 2.86 14.32 -12.40
C ALA A 306 2.77 12.85 -11.96
N THR A 307 2.34 11.95 -12.85
CA THR A 307 2.30 10.50 -12.55
C THR A 307 3.69 9.92 -12.32
N THR A 308 4.70 10.38 -13.08
CA THR A 308 6.07 9.93 -12.90
C THR A 308 6.62 10.31 -11.53
N ILE A 309 6.38 11.52 -11.05
CA ILE A 309 6.82 12.02 -9.74
C ILE A 309 6.03 11.34 -8.62
N GLY A 310 4.70 11.23 -8.77
CA GLY A 310 3.84 10.52 -7.82
C GLY A 310 4.22 9.05 -7.62
N LEU A 311 4.90 8.42 -8.60
CA LEU A 311 5.49 7.08 -8.45
C LEU A 311 6.91 7.13 -7.88
N LEU A 312 7.77 8.00 -8.41
CA LEU A 312 9.21 7.97 -8.10
C LEU A 312 9.52 8.34 -6.66
N LEU A 313 8.81 9.31 -6.09
CA LEU A 313 9.08 9.76 -4.71
C LEU A 313 8.77 8.68 -3.67
N PRO A 314 7.55 8.08 -3.62
CA PRO A 314 7.28 6.98 -2.72
C PRO A 314 8.22 5.79 -2.93
N TRP A 315 8.51 5.45 -4.21
CA TRP A 315 9.43 4.37 -4.51
C TRP A 315 10.85 4.63 -3.99
N LEU A 316 11.35 5.87 -4.13
CA LEU A 316 12.68 6.25 -3.64
C LEU A 316 12.76 6.16 -2.12
N LEU A 317 11.72 6.60 -1.41
CA LEU A 317 11.62 6.46 0.05
C LEU A 317 11.64 4.99 0.46
N SER A 318 10.82 4.16 -0.16
CA SER A 318 10.77 2.71 0.09
C SER A 318 12.12 2.04 -0.16
N ARG A 319 12.83 2.41 -1.24
CA ARG A 319 14.16 1.86 -1.54
C ARG A 319 15.22 2.21 -0.50
N HIS A 320 15.07 3.31 0.20
CA HIS A 320 15.98 3.72 1.28
C HIS A 320 15.53 3.22 2.66
N GLY A 321 14.59 2.26 2.71
CA GLY A 321 14.07 1.70 3.96
C GLY A 321 13.25 2.69 4.77
N ARG A 322 12.73 3.75 4.12
CA ARG A 322 11.79 4.69 4.73
C ARG A 322 10.38 4.37 4.27
N ASP A 323 9.42 4.69 5.11
CA ASP A 323 8.02 4.60 4.77
C ASP A 323 7.71 5.45 3.53
N PRO A 324 7.10 4.84 2.46
CA PRO A 324 6.76 5.54 1.24
C PRO A 324 5.74 6.66 1.43
N ALA A 325 4.91 6.62 2.48
CA ALA A 325 3.96 7.67 2.82
C ALA A 325 4.61 8.89 3.49
N LEU A 326 5.83 8.74 4.04
CA LEU A 326 6.48 9.79 4.85
C LEU A 326 6.81 11.04 4.05
N GLY A 327 5.89 12.02 4.05
CA GLY A 327 6.09 13.33 3.42
C GLY A 327 6.17 13.29 1.90
N SER A 328 5.81 12.16 1.27
CA SER A 328 5.77 12.05 -0.19
C SER A 328 4.77 13.06 -0.78
N GLY A 329 3.57 13.23 -0.18
CA GLY A 329 2.57 14.17 -0.63
C GLY A 329 3.08 15.61 -0.74
N PRO A 330 3.49 16.27 0.34
CA PRO A 330 4.01 17.63 0.29
C PRO A 330 5.23 17.81 -0.63
N LEU A 331 6.14 16.83 -0.69
CA LEU A 331 7.28 16.89 -1.59
C LEU A 331 6.87 16.75 -3.05
N ALA A 332 5.96 15.81 -3.35
CA ALA A 332 5.44 15.61 -4.69
C ALA A 332 4.76 16.88 -5.19
N THR A 333 3.87 17.48 -4.39
CA THR A 333 3.18 18.72 -4.72
C THR A 333 4.17 19.84 -5.04
N ILE A 334 5.20 20.08 -4.22
CA ILE A 334 6.21 21.11 -4.50
C ILE A 334 6.90 20.88 -5.83
N VAL A 335 7.34 19.66 -6.10
CA VAL A 335 8.05 19.31 -7.34
C VAL A 335 7.13 19.43 -8.54
N GLN A 336 5.89 18.97 -8.42
CA GLN A 336 4.87 19.03 -9.49
C GLN A 336 4.48 20.47 -9.82
N ASP A 337 4.29 21.32 -8.81
CA ASP A 337 3.98 22.73 -8.99
C ASP A 337 5.08 23.44 -9.79
N ILE A 338 6.34 23.27 -9.37
CA ILE A 338 7.47 23.90 -10.04
C ILE A 338 7.59 23.39 -11.48
N LEU A 339 7.50 22.08 -11.70
CA LEU A 339 7.65 21.48 -13.03
C LEU A 339 6.49 21.85 -13.96
N SER A 340 5.25 21.86 -13.46
CA SER A 340 4.08 22.24 -14.26
C SER A 340 4.17 23.68 -14.73
N LEU A 341 4.65 24.60 -13.87
CA LEU A 341 4.92 25.99 -14.23
C LEU A 341 6.01 26.11 -15.29
N VAL A 342 7.14 25.43 -15.11
CA VAL A 342 8.23 25.42 -16.10
C VAL A 342 7.75 24.90 -17.44
N VAL A 343 7.04 23.77 -17.46
CA VAL A 343 6.46 23.18 -18.67
C VAL A 343 5.51 24.14 -19.34
N TYR A 344 4.60 24.74 -18.59
CA TYR A 344 3.61 25.67 -19.14
C TYR A 344 4.26 26.89 -19.78
N PHE A 345 5.12 27.58 -19.05
CA PHE A 345 5.79 28.77 -19.59
C PHE A 345 6.76 28.45 -20.74
N ALA A 346 7.45 27.32 -20.68
CA ALA A 346 8.27 26.87 -21.80
C ALA A 346 7.43 26.60 -23.06
N THR A 347 6.28 25.94 -22.91
CA THR A 347 5.35 25.66 -24.03
C THR A 347 4.80 26.94 -24.63
N VAL A 348 4.35 27.88 -23.78
CA VAL A 348 3.90 29.21 -24.24
C VAL A 348 5.03 29.94 -24.94
N SER A 349 6.22 30.00 -24.35
CA SER A 349 7.36 30.67 -24.98
C SER A 349 7.76 30.08 -26.34
N LEU A 350 7.60 28.77 -26.51
CA LEU A 350 7.90 28.09 -27.77
C LEU A 350 6.87 28.39 -28.86
N LEU A 351 5.58 28.44 -28.50
CA LEU A 351 4.49 28.64 -29.49
C LEU A 351 4.28 30.12 -29.88
N PHE A 352 4.80 31.04 -29.09
CA PHE A 352 4.67 32.46 -29.31
C PHE A 352 5.99 33.15 -29.69
N ARG A 353 7.02 32.34 -29.99
CA ARG A 353 8.20 32.81 -30.71
C ARG A 353 7.83 32.97 -32.19
#